data_da8548f7871207b21b6a91ed4df4bf94
#
_entry.id   da8548f7871207b21b6a91ed4df4bf94
#
_cell.length_a   1.000
_cell.length_b   1.000
_cell.length_c   1.000
_cell.angle_alpha   90.00
_cell.angle_beta   90.00
_cell.angle_gamma   90.00
#
_symmetry.space_group_name_H-M   'P 1'
#
loop_
_entity.id
_entity.type
_entity.pdbx_description
1 polymer ?
#
loop_
_entity_poly.entity_id
_entity_poly.type
_entity_poly.pdbx_seq_one_letter_code
_entity_poly.pdbx_strand_id
1 'polypeptide(L)'
;MIETIEQLEEYLSRPTKEVVETMRRLEGDLIVLGVGGKIGPTLARMARRADQESGVRRRIIGVARFSTPGLRERLESWGMETIAADVLDRKALEQLPDAPNLLYLPAQKFGTSGEEPRTWAMNTYLAGMVCERYPASRIVAYSTGNVYPLVPVDSGGATEQTPAEPIGDYAMSCLGRERMFTYFSMRQGTRVALLRLNYAVELRYGVLVDIGQKALAGVPVDLGMGYFNAIWQGDSNAMTLRSFDHVASPPWIVNLTGEETLSVRDCAAEFGRLFERPATFTGSEGGDALLSDARAGYERLGRPAVTCEQMISWIAQWLRRGGQTLGKPTHFQTRDGKF
;
A
#
# COMPACT_ATOMS: atom_id res chain seq x y z
N MET A 1 -1.77 -20.33 12.72
CA MET A 1 -2.88 -19.39 13.03
C MET A 1 -2.26 -18.11 13.58
N ILE A 2 -2.71 -16.92 13.16
CA ILE A 2 -2.19 -15.63 13.65
C ILE A 2 -3.08 -15.18 14.83
N GLU A 3 -2.51 -15.06 16.02
CA GLU A 3 -3.28 -14.84 17.27
C GLU A 3 -2.91 -13.53 17.96
N THR A 4 -1.69 -13.02 17.74
CA THR A 4 -1.19 -11.79 18.36
C THR A 4 -0.72 -10.78 17.30
N ILE A 5 -0.58 -9.52 17.72
CA ILE A 5 -0.04 -8.46 16.85
C ILE A 5 1.40 -8.77 16.44
N GLU A 6 2.19 -9.32 17.35
CA GLU A 6 3.59 -9.70 17.09
C GLU A 6 3.68 -10.79 16.01
N GLN A 7 2.81 -11.81 16.09
CA GLN A 7 2.71 -12.86 15.06
C GLN A 7 2.26 -12.28 13.72
N LEU A 8 1.28 -11.36 13.72
CA LEU A 8 0.84 -10.67 12.52
C LEU A 8 1.98 -9.88 11.87
N GLU A 9 2.69 -9.07 12.65
CA GLU A 9 3.81 -8.27 12.17
C GLU A 9 4.98 -9.14 11.69
N GLU A 10 5.20 -10.28 12.35
CA GLU A 10 6.14 -11.32 11.92
C GLU A 10 5.75 -11.85 10.53
N TYR A 11 4.48 -12.18 10.35
CA TYR A 11 3.97 -12.73 9.08
C TYR A 11 4.00 -11.70 7.95
N LEU A 12 3.62 -10.45 8.24
CA LEU A 12 3.63 -9.33 7.27
C LEU A 12 5.03 -8.89 6.84
N SER A 13 6.06 -9.25 7.61
CA SER A 13 7.46 -8.85 7.37
C SER A 13 8.39 -10.02 7.07
N ARG A 14 7.84 -11.20 6.75
CA ARG A 14 8.66 -12.37 6.36
C ARG A 14 9.14 -12.20 4.92
N PRO A 15 10.45 -12.09 4.66
CA PRO A 15 10.94 -11.99 3.29
C PRO A 15 10.80 -13.33 2.57
N THR A 16 10.54 -13.27 1.26
CA THR A 16 10.71 -14.43 0.38
C THR A 16 12.18 -14.55 -0.05
N LYS A 17 12.55 -15.70 -0.63
CA LYS A 17 13.91 -15.90 -1.16
C LYS A 17 14.27 -14.84 -2.20
N GLU A 18 13.32 -14.48 -3.06
CA GLU A 18 13.49 -13.48 -4.11
C GLU A 18 13.70 -12.07 -3.51
N VAL A 19 13.00 -11.75 -2.41
CA VAL A 19 13.23 -10.49 -1.67
C VAL A 19 14.64 -10.48 -1.09
N VAL A 20 15.09 -11.58 -0.47
CA VAL A 20 16.46 -11.70 0.07
C VAL A 20 17.49 -11.51 -1.04
N GLU A 21 17.27 -12.07 -2.22
CA GLU A 21 18.16 -11.92 -3.38
C GLU A 21 18.18 -10.49 -3.93
N THR A 22 17.02 -9.84 -4.07
CA THR A 22 16.95 -8.43 -4.46
C THR A 22 17.71 -7.56 -3.47
N MET A 23 17.43 -7.72 -2.17
CA MET A 23 18.08 -6.94 -1.12
C MET A 23 19.58 -7.20 -1.03
N ARG A 24 20.06 -8.41 -1.36
CA ARG A 24 21.49 -8.73 -1.44
C ARG A 24 22.19 -7.93 -2.55
N ARG A 25 21.55 -7.78 -3.71
CA ARG A 25 22.12 -7.04 -4.86
C ARG A 25 21.97 -5.52 -4.72
N LEU A 26 21.06 -5.07 -3.88
CA LEU A 26 20.79 -3.66 -3.68
C LEU A 26 21.91 -3.04 -2.85
N GLU A 27 22.76 -2.23 -3.47
CA GLU A 27 23.89 -1.57 -2.80
C GLU A 27 23.48 -0.25 -2.13
N GLY A 28 24.08 0.01 -0.95
CA GLY A 28 23.94 1.24 -0.18
C GLY A 28 22.73 1.27 0.74
N ASP A 29 22.60 2.36 1.48
CA ASP A 29 21.56 2.54 2.48
C ASP A 29 20.16 2.67 1.87
N LEU A 30 19.15 2.36 2.66
CA LEU A 30 17.74 2.48 2.31
C LEU A 30 17.05 3.49 3.23
N ILE A 31 16.48 4.55 2.66
CA ILE A 31 15.63 5.47 3.39
C ILE A 31 14.15 5.19 3.09
N VAL A 32 13.31 5.18 4.13
CA VAL A 32 11.87 4.92 4.05
C VAL A 32 11.13 6.17 4.50
N LEU A 33 10.72 7.01 3.55
CA LEU A 33 9.92 8.19 3.83
C LEU A 33 8.46 7.79 4.10
N GLY A 34 7.91 8.29 5.20
CA GLY A 34 6.54 7.96 5.62
C GLY A 34 6.43 6.59 6.30
N VAL A 35 7.50 6.10 6.93
CA VAL A 35 7.54 4.80 7.62
C VAL A 35 6.45 4.63 8.69
N GLY A 36 5.92 5.73 9.23
CA GLY A 36 4.86 5.72 10.24
C GLY A 36 3.45 5.42 9.72
N GLY A 37 3.28 5.21 8.40
CA GLY A 37 2.02 4.80 7.79
C GLY A 37 1.69 3.32 8.06
N LYS A 38 0.55 2.83 7.54
CA LYS A 38 0.04 1.48 7.79
C LYS A 38 0.97 0.38 7.25
N ILE A 39 1.56 0.58 6.09
CA ILE A 39 2.43 -0.39 5.40
C ILE A 39 3.88 -0.26 5.87
N GLY A 40 4.31 0.98 6.13
CA GLY A 40 5.71 1.33 6.36
C GLY A 40 6.46 0.46 7.38
N PRO A 41 5.92 0.23 8.59
CA PRO A 41 6.63 -0.53 9.62
C PRO A 41 6.98 -1.95 9.19
N THR A 42 6.01 -2.70 8.65
CA THR A 42 6.22 -4.10 8.26
C THR A 42 7.01 -4.23 6.96
N LEU A 43 6.91 -3.25 6.05
CA LEU A 43 7.74 -3.17 4.84
C LEU A 43 9.22 -2.92 5.21
N ALA A 44 9.50 -1.96 6.08
CA ALA A 44 10.85 -1.66 6.54
C ALA A 44 11.44 -2.84 7.35
N ARG A 45 10.61 -3.50 8.18
CA ARG A 45 11.02 -4.72 8.88
C ARG A 45 11.35 -5.86 7.92
N MET A 46 10.58 -6.04 6.84
CA MET A 46 10.88 -7.05 5.81
C MET A 46 12.24 -6.78 5.15
N ALA A 47 12.52 -5.52 4.80
CA ALA A 47 13.81 -5.13 4.26
C ALA A 47 14.96 -5.45 5.24
N ARG A 48 14.78 -5.13 6.54
CA ARG A 48 15.79 -5.43 7.58
C ARG A 48 16.04 -6.92 7.74
N ARG A 49 14.99 -7.73 7.72
CA ARG A 49 15.10 -9.19 7.81
C ARG A 49 15.78 -9.79 6.58
N ALA A 50 15.45 -9.30 5.39
CA ALA A 50 16.13 -9.73 4.17
C ALA A 50 17.63 -9.41 4.20
N ASP A 51 18.02 -8.25 4.74
CA ASP A 51 19.44 -7.92 4.95
C ASP A 51 20.11 -8.88 5.94
N GLN A 52 19.44 -9.20 7.05
CA GLN A 52 19.96 -10.15 8.04
C GLN A 52 20.15 -11.55 7.43
N GLU A 53 19.16 -12.04 6.66
CA GLU A 53 19.24 -13.35 6.00
C GLU A 53 20.31 -13.40 4.88
N SER A 54 20.54 -12.27 4.19
CA SER A 54 21.56 -12.16 3.13
C SER A 54 22.96 -11.83 3.65
N GLY A 55 23.10 -11.48 4.94
CA GLY A 55 24.36 -11.03 5.52
C GLY A 55 24.77 -9.60 5.14
N VAL A 56 23.89 -8.83 4.49
CA VAL A 56 24.14 -7.45 4.10
C VAL A 56 24.05 -6.54 5.32
N ARG A 57 25.00 -5.61 5.43
CA ARG A 57 25.02 -4.57 6.46
C ARG A 57 24.79 -3.22 5.82
N ARG A 58 23.54 -2.75 5.84
CA ARG A 58 23.16 -1.38 5.44
C ARG A 58 22.36 -0.72 6.54
N ARG A 59 22.30 0.60 6.49
CA ARG A 59 21.37 1.36 7.31
C ARG A 59 19.99 1.30 6.65
N ILE A 60 18.95 1.04 7.43
CA ILE A 60 17.56 1.24 7.04
C ILE A 60 17.03 2.36 7.91
N ILE A 61 16.71 3.49 7.29
CA ILE A 61 16.41 4.75 7.95
C ILE A 61 14.94 5.07 7.76
N GLY A 62 14.15 4.96 8.82
CA GLY A 62 12.73 5.29 8.82
C GLY A 62 12.49 6.76 9.16
N VAL A 63 11.84 7.49 8.26
CA VAL A 63 11.51 8.91 8.45
C VAL A 63 10.00 9.08 8.60
N ALA A 64 9.57 9.68 9.70
CA ALA A 64 8.17 10.01 9.97
C ALA A 64 8.08 11.08 11.08
N ARG A 65 6.88 11.62 11.32
CA ARG A 65 6.63 12.50 12.46
C ARG A 65 6.50 11.75 13.79
N PHE A 66 6.36 10.42 13.74
CA PHE A 66 6.20 9.52 14.91
C PHE A 66 5.08 9.96 15.86
N SER A 67 3.93 10.35 15.31
CA SER A 67 2.75 10.73 16.10
C SER A 67 2.05 9.54 16.81
N THR A 68 2.36 8.30 16.41
CA THR A 68 1.85 7.10 17.07
C THR A 68 2.80 6.71 18.19
N PRO A 69 2.33 6.69 19.47
CA PRO A 69 3.17 6.30 20.61
C PRO A 69 3.78 4.89 20.43
N GLY A 70 5.03 4.72 20.85
CA GLY A 70 5.75 3.44 20.82
C GLY A 70 6.20 2.96 19.45
N LEU A 71 5.81 3.66 18.34
CA LEU A 71 6.20 3.24 17.00
C LEU A 71 7.70 3.41 16.75
N ARG A 72 8.28 4.52 17.22
CA ARG A 72 9.69 4.81 17.05
C ARG A 72 10.55 3.74 17.74
N GLU A 73 10.28 3.48 18.99
CA GLU A 73 10.97 2.50 19.82
C GLU A 73 10.86 1.09 19.23
N ARG A 74 9.68 0.76 18.67
CA ARG A 74 9.46 -0.52 18.00
C ARG A 74 10.33 -0.67 16.74
N LEU A 75 10.42 0.35 15.89
CA LEU A 75 11.27 0.32 14.70
C LEU A 75 12.75 0.19 15.09
N GLU A 76 13.19 0.94 16.09
CA GLU A 76 14.56 0.88 16.61
C GLU A 76 14.87 -0.51 17.21
N SER A 77 13.91 -1.14 17.91
CA SER A 77 14.07 -2.50 18.44
C SER A 77 14.22 -3.57 17.33
N TRP A 78 13.73 -3.28 16.12
CA TRP A 78 13.94 -4.13 14.95
C TRP A 78 15.27 -3.83 14.20
N GLY A 79 16.10 -2.91 14.75
CA GLY A 79 17.40 -2.56 14.20
C GLY A 79 17.36 -1.55 13.05
N MET A 80 16.34 -0.71 13.01
CA MET A 80 16.27 0.43 12.09
C MET A 80 16.74 1.71 12.78
N GLU A 81 17.30 2.63 12.01
CA GLU A 81 17.50 4.01 12.45
C GLU A 81 16.20 4.81 12.22
N THR A 82 15.92 5.78 13.09
CA THR A 82 14.72 6.62 12.95
C THR A 82 15.06 8.10 12.99
N ILE A 83 14.43 8.87 12.10
CA ILE A 83 14.53 10.34 12.08
C ILE A 83 13.13 10.92 12.16
N ALA A 84 12.88 11.70 13.24
CA ALA A 84 11.62 12.41 13.38
C ALA A 84 11.67 13.69 12.52
N ALA A 85 10.85 13.73 11.46
CA ALA A 85 10.78 14.88 10.55
C ALA A 85 9.40 14.99 9.90
N ASP A 86 8.97 16.22 9.63
CA ASP A 86 7.90 16.49 8.67
C ASP A 86 8.54 16.69 7.29
N VAL A 87 8.32 15.74 6.40
CA VAL A 87 8.93 15.77 5.06
C VAL A 87 8.36 16.87 4.15
N LEU A 88 7.27 17.54 4.53
CA LEU A 88 6.81 18.76 3.86
C LEU A 88 7.62 20.00 4.26
N ASP A 89 8.33 19.96 5.38
CA ASP A 89 9.31 20.98 5.70
C ASP A 89 10.56 20.80 4.83
N ARG A 90 10.79 21.72 3.90
CA ARG A 90 11.92 21.67 2.97
C ARG A 90 13.26 21.59 3.71
N LYS A 91 13.44 22.34 4.80
CA LYS A 91 14.69 22.33 5.56
C LYS A 91 14.92 20.98 6.24
N ALA A 92 13.85 20.40 6.81
CA ALA A 92 13.93 19.06 7.41
C ALA A 92 14.26 17.99 6.35
N LEU A 93 13.65 18.08 5.16
CA LEU A 93 13.93 17.15 4.06
C LEU A 93 15.37 17.26 3.55
N GLU A 94 15.92 18.50 3.44
CA GLU A 94 17.28 18.75 3.00
C GLU A 94 18.35 18.22 4.00
N GLN A 95 18.00 18.15 5.29
CA GLN A 95 18.88 17.63 6.35
C GLN A 95 18.89 16.10 6.46
N LEU A 96 17.98 15.40 5.76
CA LEU A 96 17.99 13.94 5.77
C LEU A 96 19.27 13.41 5.10
N PRO A 97 19.80 12.27 5.56
CA PRO A 97 21.00 11.68 4.97
C PRO A 97 20.80 11.29 3.51
N ASP A 98 21.89 11.29 2.76
CA ASP A 98 21.89 10.71 1.41
C ASP A 98 21.66 9.20 1.50
N ALA A 99 20.87 8.68 0.57
CA ALA A 99 20.60 7.26 0.46
C ALA A 99 20.46 6.85 -1.02
N PRO A 100 21.22 5.86 -1.48
CA PRO A 100 21.10 5.35 -2.86
C PRO A 100 19.74 4.74 -3.17
N ASN A 101 18.99 4.32 -2.15
CA ASN A 101 17.70 3.66 -2.31
C ASN A 101 16.63 4.34 -1.44
N LEU A 102 15.45 4.56 -2.01
CA LEU A 102 14.38 5.28 -1.35
C LEU A 102 13.03 4.58 -1.56
N LEU A 103 12.34 4.30 -0.46
CA LEU A 103 10.92 3.94 -0.45
C LEU A 103 10.09 5.19 -0.15
N TYR A 104 9.23 5.58 -1.09
CA TYR A 104 8.34 6.73 -0.95
C TYR A 104 6.92 6.27 -0.61
N LEU A 105 6.50 6.46 0.64
CA LEU A 105 5.19 6.04 1.17
C LEU A 105 4.28 7.20 1.58
N PRO A 106 4.71 8.49 1.63
CA PRO A 106 3.84 9.55 2.10
C PRO A 106 2.61 9.70 1.22
N ALA A 107 1.44 9.76 1.85
CA ALA A 107 0.17 10.05 1.19
C ALA A 107 -0.85 10.54 2.21
N GLN A 108 -1.76 11.38 1.77
CA GLN A 108 -2.97 11.75 2.50
C GLN A 108 -4.18 11.27 1.70
N LYS A 109 -4.89 10.26 2.23
CA LYS A 109 -6.12 9.72 1.62
C LYS A 109 -7.36 10.14 2.39
N PHE A 110 -7.28 10.16 3.71
CA PHE A 110 -8.42 10.43 4.60
C PHE A 110 -8.39 11.86 5.12
N GLY A 111 -9.57 12.43 5.35
CA GLY A 111 -9.70 13.82 5.75
C GLY A 111 -9.27 14.77 4.63
N THR A 112 -9.55 14.43 3.38
CA THR A 112 -9.23 15.26 2.22
C THR A 112 -10.29 16.32 1.97
N SER A 113 -11.54 16.05 2.33
CA SER A 113 -12.63 17.03 2.20
C SER A 113 -12.42 18.21 3.15
N GLY A 114 -12.29 19.42 2.60
CA GLY A 114 -11.96 20.66 3.33
C GLY A 114 -10.45 20.86 3.59
N GLU A 115 -9.60 19.91 3.22
CA GLU A 115 -8.13 19.96 3.34
C GLU A 115 -7.44 19.69 1.99
N GLU A 116 -8.12 20.01 0.88
CA GLU A 116 -7.64 19.74 -0.49
C GLU A 116 -6.23 20.33 -0.73
N PRO A 117 -5.93 21.59 -0.34
CA PRO A 117 -4.58 22.16 -0.54
C PRO A 117 -3.48 21.33 0.13
N ARG A 118 -3.74 20.83 1.33
CA ARG A 118 -2.79 19.98 2.05
C ARG A 118 -2.66 18.59 1.40
N THR A 119 -3.75 18.05 0.90
CA THR A 119 -3.75 16.78 0.14
C THR A 119 -2.86 16.90 -1.09
N TRP A 120 -2.97 17.98 -1.85
CA TRP A 120 -2.12 18.25 -3.01
C TRP A 120 -0.67 18.50 -2.62
N ALA A 121 -0.41 19.22 -1.53
CA ALA A 121 0.95 19.41 -1.03
C ALA A 121 1.61 18.08 -0.65
N MET A 122 0.90 17.22 0.10
CA MET A 122 1.43 15.92 0.52
C MET A 122 1.56 14.93 -0.64
N ASN A 123 0.58 14.86 -1.52
CA ASN A 123 0.55 13.85 -2.56
C ASN A 123 1.34 14.24 -3.81
N THR A 124 1.37 15.50 -4.19
CA THR A 124 1.99 15.97 -5.45
C THR A 124 3.28 16.75 -5.23
N TYR A 125 3.21 17.85 -4.44
CA TYR A 125 4.35 18.76 -4.29
C TYR A 125 5.53 18.08 -3.60
N LEU A 126 5.28 17.31 -2.55
CA LEU A 126 6.32 16.55 -1.85
C LEU A 126 7.10 15.61 -2.79
N ALA A 127 6.44 14.99 -3.76
CA ALA A 127 7.12 14.11 -4.72
C ALA A 127 8.18 14.88 -5.53
N GLY A 128 7.87 16.12 -5.94
CA GLY A 128 8.84 17.00 -6.58
C GLY A 128 10.03 17.33 -5.68
N MET A 129 9.75 17.74 -4.42
CA MET A 129 10.80 18.04 -3.44
C MET A 129 11.73 16.84 -3.19
N VAL A 130 11.17 15.63 -3.11
CA VAL A 130 11.95 14.40 -2.93
C VAL A 130 12.82 14.10 -4.15
N CYS A 131 12.32 14.31 -5.36
CA CYS A 131 13.14 14.14 -6.57
C CYS A 131 14.27 15.16 -6.65
N GLU A 132 14.05 16.41 -6.20
CA GLU A 132 15.11 17.42 -6.11
C GLU A 132 16.19 17.03 -5.09
N ARG A 133 15.78 16.48 -3.94
CA ARG A 133 16.70 16.06 -2.87
C ARG A 133 17.46 14.77 -3.19
N TYR A 134 16.84 13.85 -3.92
CA TYR A 134 17.39 12.51 -4.19
C TYR A 134 17.51 12.18 -5.69
N PRO A 135 18.18 13.05 -6.49
CA PRO A 135 18.19 12.92 -7.96
C PRO A 135 18.86 11.64 -8.46
N ALA A 136 19.84 11.11 -7.73
CA ALA A 136 20.60 9.92 -8.08
C ALA A 136 20.07 8.62 -7.46
N SER A 137 19.08 8.71 -6.58
CA SER A 137 18.55 7.53 -5.88
C SER A 137 17.68 6.67 -6.77
N ARG A 138 17.64 5.38 -6.46
CA ARG A 138 16.61 4.45 -6.95
C ARG A 138 15.38 4.63 -6.08
N ILE A 139 14.27 4.99 -6.67
CA ILE A 139 13.03 5.32 -5.94
C ILE A 139 11.96 4.29 -6.27
N VAL A 140 11.42 3.64 -5.25
CA VAL A 140 10.19 2.86 -5.34
C VAL A 140 9.09 3.63 -4.62
N ALA A 141 8.08 4.08 -5.35
CA ALA A 141 7.04 4.96 -4.84
C ALA A 141 5.65 4.33 -4.97
N TYR A 142 4.88 4.37 -3.87
CA TYR A 142 3.48 4.01 -3.96
C TYR A 142 2.67 5.10 -4.67
N SER A 143 1.87 4.65 -5.62
CA SER A 143 0.72 5.30 -6.19
C SER A 143 -0.55 4.53 -5.80
N THR A 144 -1.62 4.64 -6.54
CA THR A 144 -2.91 4.03 -6.22
C THR A 144 -3.67 3.61 -7.47
N GLY A 145 -4.46 2.55 -7.39
CA GLY A 145 -5.43 2.20 -8.43
C GLY A 145 -6.51 3.28 -8.66
N ASN A 146 -6.71 4.19 -7.69
CA ASN A 146 -7.67 5.29 -7.85
C ASN A 146 -7.31 6.29 -8.96
N VAL A 147 -6.13 6.20 -9.59
CA VAL A 147 -5.80 7.00 -10.78
C VAL A 147 -6.57 6.55 -12.03
N TYR A 148 -7.15 5.36 -12.01
CA TYR A 148 -7.96 4.83 -13.11
C TYR A 148 -9.44 5.24 -12.97
N PRO A 149 -10.20 5.22 -14.08
CA PRO A 149 -11.65 5.24 -14.03
C PRO A 149 -12.20 3.97 -13.39
N LEU A 150 -13.48 3.99 -13.05
CA LEU A 150 -14.22 2.74 -12.84
C LEU A 150 -14.31 2.00 -14.18
N VAL A 151 -14.10 0.69 -14.15
CA VAL A 151 -14.12 -0.16 -15.35
C VAL A 151 -15.22 -1.24 -15.26
N PRO A 152 -15.75 -1.72 -16.39
CA PRO A 152 -16.73 -2.81 -16.37
C PRO A 152 -16.20 -4.02 -15.57
N VAL A 153 -17.07 -4.65 -14.79
CA VAL A 153 -16.70 -5.75 -13.90
C VAL A 153 -16.12 -6.96 -14.66
N ASP A 154 -16.58 -7.17 -15.89
CA ASP A 154 -16.14 -8.25 -16.78
C ASP A 154 -14.92 -7.89 -17.64
N SER A 155 -14.37 -6.67 -17.52
CA SER A 155 -13.22 -6.20 -18.32
C SER A 155 -11.87 -6.83 -17.92
N GLY A 156 -11.82 -7.48 -16.75
CA GLY A 156 -10.56 -7.96 -16.15
C GLY A 156 -9.75 -6.89 -15.40
N GLY A 157 -10.22 -5.64 -15.34
CA GLY A 157 -9.58 -4.54 -14.64
C GLY A 157 -8.75 -3.61 -15.53
N ALA A 158 -8.43 -2.42 -15.01
CA ALA A 158 -7.58 -1.44 -15.69
C ALA A 158 -6.12 -1.94 -15.73
N THR A 159 -5.50 -1.88 -16.90
CA THR A 159 -4.07 -2.16 -17.11
C THR A 159 -3.24 -0.89 -16.99
N GLU A 160 -1.91 -1.02 -16.99
CA GLU A 160 -0.99 0.14 -16.98
C GLU A 160 -1.14 1.04 -18.22
N GLN A 161 -1.71 0.51 -19.31
CA GLN A 161 -2.02 1.25 -20.56
C GLN A 161 -3.38 1.95 -20.52
N THR A 162 -4.25 1.59 -19.58
CA THR A 162 -5.54 2.28 -19.41
C THR A 162 -5.31 3.76 -19.09
N PRO A 163 -5.93 4.70 -19.83
CA PRO A 163 -5.82 6.12 -19.55
C PRO A 163 -6.19 6.42 -18.10
N ALA A 164 -5.42 7.30 -17.47
CA ALA A 164 -5.72 7.73 -16.11
C ALA A 164 -6.86 8.76 -16.14
N GLU A 165 -7.95 8.48 -15.43
CA GLU A 165 -9.13 9.33 -15.28
C GLU A 165 -9.56 9.38 -13.79
N PRO A 166 -8.73 10.00 -12.93
CA PRO A 166 -8.95 10.00 -11.48
C PRO A 166 -10.18 10.81 -11.09
N ILE A 167 -10.92 10.32 -10.10
CA ILE A 167 -12.09 10.99 -9.53
C ILE A 167 -11.76 11.54 -8.14
N GLY A 168 -11.93 12.85 -7.95
CA GLY A 168 -11.71 13.56 -6.67
C GLY A 168 -10.25 13.90 -6.38
N ASP A 169 -10.05 14.80 -5.41
CA ASP A 169 -8.75 15.39 -5.10
C ASP A 169 -7.68 14.39 -4.69
N TYR A 170 -8.06 13.35 -3.93
CA TYR A 170 -7.11 12.30 -3.58
C TYR A 170 -6.53 11.61 -4.82
N ALA A 171 -7.38 11.14 -5.71
CA ALA A 171 -6.95 10.42 -6.90
C ALA A 171 -6.19 11.31 -7.87
N MET A 172 -6.69 12.55 -8.10
CA MET A 172 -6.05 13.57 -8.93
C MET A 172 -4.66 13.94 -8.39
N SER A 173 -4.52 14.17 -7.10
CA SER A 173 -3.22 14.49 -6.48
C SER A 173 -2.23 13.31 -6.51
N CYS A 174 -2.73 12.07 -6.45
CA CYS A 174 -1.89 10.89 -6.67
C CYS A 174 -1.42 10.76 -8.11
N LEU A 175 -2.25 11.08 -9.10
CA LEU A 175 -1.80 11.20 -10.49
C LEU A 175 -0.77 12.33 -10.63
N GLY A 176 -0.98 13.46 -9.96
CA GLY A 176 0.00 14.55 -9.87
C GLY A 176 1.35 14.06 -9.33
N ARG A 177 1.36 13.19 -8.32
CA ARG A 177 2.57 12.50 -7.80
C ARG A 177 3.29 11.75 -8.92
N GLU A 178 2.57 10.91 -9.67
CA GLU A 178 3.15 10.16 -10.79
C GLU A 178 3.76 11.11 -11.83
N ARG A 179 3.08 12.23 -12.14
CA ARG A 179 3.58 13.23 -13.08
C ARG A 179 4.86 13.90 -12.58
N MET A 180 4.98 14.19 -11.27
CA MET A 180 6.21 14.73 -10.70
C MET A 180 7.37 13.74 -10.82
N PHE A 181 7.19 12.49 -10.40
CA PHE A 181 8.21 11.46 -10.55
C PHE A 181 8.60 11.27 -12.03
N THR A 182 7.64 11.25 -12.94
CA THR A 182 7.91 11.10 -14.38
C THR A 182 8.71 12.30 -14.93
N TYR A 183 8.32 13.52 -14.58
CA TYR A 183 9.01 14.73 -15.01
C TYR A 183 10.48 14.72 -14.59
N PHE A 184 10.75 14.48 -13.31
CA PHE A 184 12.12 14.46 -12.80
C PHE A 184 12.91 13.26 -13.32
N SER A 185 12.29 12.09 -13.47
CA SER A 185 12.92 10.94 -14.10
C SER A 185 13.41 11.27 -15.51
N MET A 186 12.55 11.83 -16.34
CA MET A 186 12.90 12.19 -17.73
C MET A 186 13.91 13.34 -17.81
N ARG A 187 13.86 14.30 -16.87
CA ARG A 187 14.73 15.49 -16.86
C ARG A 187 16.14 15.19 -16.39
N GLN A 188 16.33 14.33 -15.40
CA GLN A 188 17.62 14.14 -14.71
C GLN A 188 18.04 12.66 -14.59
N GLY A 189 17.26 11.74 -15.15
CA GLY A 189 17.61 10.31 -15.16
C GLY A 189 17.32 9.57 -13.88
N THR A 190 16.57 10.16 -12.92
CA THR A 190 16.18 9.48 -11.68
C THR A 190 15.42 8.19 -11.99
N ARG A 191 15.90 7.06 -11.48
CA ARG A 191 15.28 5.75 -11.72
C ARG A 191 14.15 5.51 -10.75
N VAL A 192 12.94 5.29 -11.26
CA VAL A 192 11.71 5.19 -10.46
C VAL A 192 10.90 3.96 -10.84
N ALA A 193 10.28 3.32 -9.84
CA ALA A 193 9.16 2.40 -10.01
C ALA A 193 7.93 3.02 -9.32
N LEU A 194 6.81 3.11 -10.04
CA LEU A 194 5.53 3.63 -9.54
C LEU A 194 4.55 2.47 -9.36
N LEU A 195 4.18 2.18 -8.12
CA LEU A 195 3.32 1.06 -7.76
C LEU A 195 1.88 1.53 -7.57
N ARG A 196 1.00 1.24 -8.52
CA ARG A 196 -0.44 1.53 -8.42
C ARG A 196 -1.10 0.46 -7.55
N LEU A 197 -1.01 0.66 -6.24
CA LEU A 197 -1.57 -0.25 -5.25
C LEU A 197 -3.09 -0.17 -5.22
N ASN A 198 -3.76 -1.32 -5.31
CA ASN A 198 -5.19 -1.43 -5.08
C ASN A 198 -5.46 -2.40 -3.91
N TYR A 199 -5.97 -1.86 -2.81
CA TYR A 199 -6.41 -2.51 -1.58
C TYR A 199 -5.49 -3.57 -0.96
N ALA A 200 -4.37 -3.12 -0.35
CA ALA A 200 -3.63 -3.97 0.58
C ALA A 200 -4.46 -4.25 1.85
N VAL A 201 -4.53 -5.53 2.22
CA VAL A 201 -5.32 -6.04 3.36
C VAL A 201 -4.41 -6.76 4.35
N GLU A 202 -4.67 -6.52 5.63
CA GLU A 202 -4.13 -7.29 6.76
C GLU A 202 -5.20 -7.41 7.85
N LEU A 203 -4.96 -8.11 8.95
CA LEU A 203 -6.02 -8.47 9.90
C LEU A 203 -6.62 -7.27 10.66
N ARG A 204 -5.93 -6.13 10.71
CA ARG A 204 -6.38 -4.91 11.41
C ARG A 204 -7.00 -3.88 10.49
N TYR A 205 -6.82 -4.03 9.15
CA TYR A 205 -7.21 -3.01 8.18
C TYR A 205 -7.39 -3.57 6.77
N GLY A 206 -8.38 -3.07 6.05
CA GLY A 206 -8.62 -3.34 4.64
C GLY A 206 -10.07 -3.60 4.33
N VAL A 207 -10.43 -3.67 3.04
CA VAL A 207 -11.82 -3.87 2.58
C VAL A 207 -12.45 -5.12 3.19
N LEU A 208 -11.73 -6.23 3.23
CA LEU A 208 -12.20 -7.47 3.84
C LEU A 208 -12.44 -7.33 5.35
N VAL A 209 -11.64 -6.51 6.05
CA VAL A 209 -11.86 -6.24 7.48
C VAL A 209 -13.14 -5.43 7.68
N ASP A 210 -13.38 -4.39 6.86
CA ASP A 210 -14.59 -3.58 6.93
C ASP A 210 -15.85 -4.43 6.67
N ILE A 211 -15.80 -5.31 5.67
CA ILE A 211 -16.89 -6.25 5.36
C ILE A 211 -17.10 -7.23 6.53
N GLY A 212 -16.03 -7.84 7.04
CA GLY A 212 -16.08 -8.79 8.14
C GLY A 212 -16.62 -8.18 9.44
N GLN A 213 -16.21 -6.95 9.77
CA GLN A 213 -16.72 -6.23 10.95
C GLN A 213 -18.24 -5.97 10.84
N LYS A 214 -18.72 -5.53 9.67
CA LYS A 214 -20.17 -5.33 9.43
C LYS A 214 -20.93 -6.64 9.55
N ALA A 215 -20.44 -7.72 8.93
CA ALA A 215 -21.07 -9.03 9.00
C ALA A 215 -21.15 -9.55 10.45
N LEU A 216 -20.05 -9.44 11.23
CA LEU A 216 -19.99 -9.82 12.64
C LEU A 216 -20.96 -9.00 13.50
N ALA A 217 -21.03 -7.68 13.27
CA ALA A 217 -21.95 -6.79 13.99
C ALA A 217 -23.40 -6.89 13.54
N GLY A 218 -23.71 -7.54 12.39
CA GLY A 218 -25.02 -7.61 11.77
C GLY A 218 -25.48 -6.27 11.18
N VAL A 219 -24.53 -5.43 10.81
CA VAL A 219 -24.77 -4.18 10.09
C VAL A 219 -24.81 -4.47 8.60
N PRO A 220 -25.78 -3.90 7.85
CA PRO A 220 -25.85 -4.13 6.41
C PRO A 220 -24.57 -3.66 5.68
N VAL A 221 -24.13 -4.49 4.72
CA VAL A 221 -23.01 -4.17 3.83
C VAL A 221 -23.55 -3.44 2.60
N ASP A 222 -22.95 -2.28 2.30
CA ASP A 222 -23.29 -1.48 1.12
C ASP A 222 -22.69 -2.12 -0.13
N LEU A 223 -23.52 -2.33 -1.15
CA LEU A 223 -23.15 -2.93 -2.44
C LEU A 223 -22.89 -1.90 -3.54
N GLY A 224 -22.90 -0.61 -3.26
CA GLY A 224 -22.70 0.46 -4.24
C GLY A 224 -21.37 0.34 -5.01
N MET A 225 -20.30 -0.16 -4.36
CA MET A 225 -19.09 -0.66 -5.03
C MET A 225 -19.06 -2.17 -4.84
N GLY A 226 -19.74 -2.90 -5.74
CA GLY A 226 -20.01 -4.33 -5.58
C GLY A 226 -18.82 -5.25 -5.77
N TYR A 227 -17.71 -4.73 -6.34
CA TYR A 227 -16.53 -5.53 -6.68
C TYR A 227 -15.23 -4.78 -6.38
N PHE A 228 -14.17 -5.54 -6.09
CA PHE A 228 -12.83 -5.01 -5.82
C PHE A 228 -11.75 -6.07 -6.06
N ASN A 229 -10.48 -5.65 -6.15
CA ASN A 229 -9.33 -6.55 -6.00
C ASN A 229 -8.65 -6.26 -4.65
N ALA A 230 -8.02 -7.26 -4.06
CA ALA A 230 -7.26 -7.08 -2.82
C ALA A 230 -6.03 -7.98 -2.79
N ILE A 231 -4.98 -7.51 -2.16
CA ILE A 231 -3.73 -8.25 -1.96
C ILE A 231 -3.38 -8.31 -0.48
N TRP A 232 -2.84 -9.44 -0.03
CA TRP A 232 -2.26 -9.52 1.30
C TRP A 232 -1.10 -8.53 1.46
N GLN A 233 -1.09 -7.76 2.54
CA GLN A 233 -0.05 -6.72 2.73
C GLN A 233 1.36 -7.30 2.76
N GLY A 234 1.56 -8.53 3.26
CA GLY A 234 2.86 -9.20 3.22
C GLY A 234 3.36 -9.44 1.81
N ASP A 235 2.47 -9.89 0.89
CA ASP A 235 2.80 -10.08 -0.52
C ASP A 235 3.08 -8.73 -1.20
N SER A 236 2.26 -7.71 -0.90
CA SER A 236 2.51 -6.33 -1.36
C SER A 236 3.88 -5.81 -0.91
N ASN A 237 4.28 -6.06 0.34
CA ASN A 237 5.59 -5.69 0.85
C ASN A 237 6.72 -6.38 0.07
N ALA A 238 6.58 -7.69 -0.19
CA ALA A 238 7.57 -8.46 -0.94
C ALA A 238 7.72 -7.94 -2.37
N MET A 239 6.61 -7.72 -3.08
CA MET A 239 6.61 -7.17 -4.43
C MET A 239 7.17 -5.75 -4.48
N THR A 240 6.92 -4.94 -3.45
CA THR A 240 7.48 -3.58 -3.34
C THR A 240 9.00 -3.60 -3.24
N LEU A 241 9.58 -4.45 -2.41
CA LEU A 241 11.05 -4.55 -2.30
C LEU A 241 11.66 -5.10 -3.59
N ARG A 242 11.04 -6.08 -4.25
CA ARG A 242 11.49 -6.60 -5.54
C ARG A 242 11.46 -5.55 -6.66
N SER A 243 10.61 -4.52 -6.55
CA SER A 243 10.52 -3.45 -7.54
C SER A 243 11.80 -2.61 -7.66
N PHE A 244 12.74 -2.69 -6.70
CA PHE A 244 14.06 -2.08 -6.85
C PHE A 244 14.86 -2.65 -8.04
N ASP A 245 14.63 -3.90 -8.43
CA ASP A 245 15.26 -4.51 -9.61
C ASP A 245 14.73 -3.92 -10.94
N HIS A 246 13.62 -3.18 -10.90
CA HIS A 246 12.90 -2.70 -12.07
C HIS A 246 12.78 -1.17 -12.18
N VAL A 247 13.43 -0.43 -11.26
CA VAL A 247 13.44 1.04 -11.34
C VAL A 247 14.08 1.51 -12.65
N ALA A 248 13.42 2.42 -13.36
CA ALA A 248 13.80 2.86 -14.69
C ALA A 248 13.62 4.37 -14.89
N SER A 249 14.20 4.90 -15.95
CA SER A 249 13.92 6.23 -16.48
C SER A 249 13.66 6.12 -17.99
N PRO A 250 12.43 6.46 -18.46
CA PRO A 250 11.22 6.86 -17.73
C PRO A 250 10.77 5.84 -16.67
N PRO A 251 9.91 6.24 -15.70
CA PRO A 251 9.50 5.35 -14.63
C PRO A 251 8.85 4.06 -15.11
N TRP A 252 9.18 2.95 -14.47
CA TRP A 252 8.40 1.73 -14.59
C TRP A 252 7.12 1.85 -13.76
N ILE A 253 5.97 1.78 -14.41
CA ILE A 253 4.64 1.85 -13.77
C ILE A 253 4.07 0.43 -13.74
N VAL A 254 3.51 0.02 -12.60
CA VAL A 254 2.96 -1.32 -12.44
C VAL A 254 1.77 -1.34 -11.48
N ASN A 255 0.76 -2.12 -11.82
CA ASN A 255 -0.36 -2.41 -10.92
C ASN A 255 0.06 -3.43 -9.86
N LEU A 256 -0.38 -3.19 -8.63
CA LEU A 256 -0.08 -4.02 -7.48
C LEU A 256 -1.38 -4.35 -6.73
N THR A 257 -1.90 -5.56 -6.94
CA THR A 257 -3.12 -6.06 -6.29
C THR A 257 -3.18 -7.60 -6.38
N GLY A 258 -4.24 -8.24 -5.88
CA GLY A 258 -4.51 -9.65 -6.06
C GLY A 258 -5.11 -9.97 -7.43
N GLU A 259 -5.12 -11.25 -7.79
CA GLU A 259 -5.56 -11.72 -9.12
C GLU A 259 -7.08 -11.68 -9.29
N GLU A 260 -7.80 -11.89 -8.20
CA GLU A 260 -9.24 -12.14 -8.21
C GLU A 260 -10.03 -10.83 -8.24
N THR A 261 -11.08 -10.79 -9.07
CA THR A 261 -12.16 -9.81 -8.91
C THR A 261 -13.13 -10.38 -7.86
N LEU A 262 -13.15 -9.77 -6.69
CA LEU A 262 -13.90 -10.19 -5.53
C LEU A 262 -15.26 -9.51 -5.49
N SER A 263 -16.34 -10.31 -5.25
CA SER A 263 -17.68 -9.79 -4.99
C SER A 263 -17.81 -9.41 -3.51
N VAL A 264 -18.26 -8.18 -3.24
CA VAL A 264 -18.56 -7.72 -1.87
C VAL A 264 -19.64 -8.61 -1.23
N ARG A 265 -20.65 -8.97 -2.01
CA ARG A 265 -21.75 -9.84 -1.57
C ARG A 265 -21.23 -11.23 -1.18
N ASP A 266 -20.41 -11.86 -2.02
CA ASP A 266 -19.91 -13.21 -1.75
C ASP A 266 -18.95 -13.22 -0.56
N CYS A 267 -18.07 -12.22 -0.45
CA CYS A 267 -17.21 -12.06 0.71
C CYS A 267 -18.02 -11.88 2.01
N ALA A 268 -19.06 -11.04 1.98
CA ALA A 268 -19.92 -10.83 3.14
C ALA A 268 -20.73 -12.08 3.50
N ALA A 269 -21.22 -12.83 2.51
CA ALA A 269 -21.92 -14.10 2.71
C ALA A 269 -21.00 -15.14 3.36
N GLU A 270 -19.75 -15.23 2.91
CA GLU A 270 -18.76 -16.14 3.50
C GLU A 270 -18.39 -15.75 4.93
N PHE A 271 -18.21 -14.45 5.23
CA PHE A 271 -18.07 -13.99 6.62
C PHE A 271 -19.31 -14.34 7.45
N GLY A 272 -20.52 -14.16 6.89
CA GLY A 272 -21.77 -14.53 7.54
C GLY A 272 -21.83 -16.03 7.87
N ARG A 273 -21.40 -16.88 6.95
CA ARG A 273 -21.27 -18.33 7.17
C ARG A 273 -20.28 -18.64 8.30
N LEU A 274 -19.10 -18.01 8.27
CA LEU A 274 -18.06 -18.20 9.29
C LEU A 274 -18.49 -17.70 10.67
N PHE A 275 -19.31 -16.65 10.75
CA PHE A 275 -19.82 -16.09 12.00
C PHE A 275 -21.15 -16.72 12.44
N GLU A 276 -21.71 -17.66 11.66
CA GLU A 276 -23.03 -18.26 11.92
C GLU A 276 -24.15 -17.20 11.99
N ARG A 277 -24.00 -16.14 11.21
CA ARG A 277 -24.90 -14.99 11.16
C ARG A 277 -25.03 -14.49 9.73
N PRO A 278 -26.18 -14.68 9.06
CA PRO A 278 -26.39 -14.27 7.67
C PRO A 278 -26.07 -12.77 7.49
N ALA A 279 -25.30 -12.45 6.46
CA ALA A 279 -25.03 -11.07 6.09
C ALA A 279 -26.30 -10.41 5.51
N THR A 280 -26.46 -9.12 5.78
CA THR A 280 -27.52 -8.28 5.23
C THR A 280 -26.91 -7.19 4.34
N PHE A 281 -27.68 -6.67 3.40
CA PHE A 281 -27.17 -5.79 2.35
C PHE A 281 -28.03 -4.55 2.18
N THR A 282 -27.41 -3.45 1.70
CA THR A 282 -28.07 -2.24 1.21
C THR A 282 -27.56 -1.89 -0.17
N GLY A 283 -28.39 -1.21 -0.98
CA GLY A 283 -28.04 -0.88 -2.36
C GLY A 283 -28.01 -2.09 -3.30
N SER A 284 -27.43 -1.90 -4.44
CA SER A 284 -27.24 -2.93 -5.48
C SER A 284 -25.90 -2.74 -6.16
N GLU A 285 -25.36 -3.83 -6.70
CA GLU A 285 -24.11 -3.81 -7.45
C GLU A 285 -24.27 -3.02 -8.75
N GLY A 286 -23.29 -2.12 -9.02
CA GLY A 286 -23.13 -1.48 -10.32
C GLY A 286 -22.44 -2.42 -11.32
N GLY A 287 -22.54 -2.07 -12.61
CA GLY A 287 -21.85 -2.82 -13.69
C GLY A 287 -20.37 -2.50 -13.82
N ASP A 288 -19.85 -1.55 -13.02
CA ASP A 288 -18.47 -1.09 -13.02
C ASP A 288 -17.92 -0.96 -11.59
N ALA A 289 -16.60 -1.05 -11.45
CA ALA A 289 -15.91 -0.97 -10.17
C ALA A 289 -14.47 -0.47 -10.35
N LEU A 290 -13.82 -0.15 -9.22
CA LEU A 290 -12.39 0.17 -9.19
C LEU A 290 -11.58 -1.14 -9.20
N LEU A 291 -11.24 -1.60 -10.40
CA LEU A 291 -10.51 -2.84 -10.63
C LEU A 291 -9.21 -2.58 -11.39
N SER A 292 -8.17 -3.33 -11.02
CA SER A 292 -6.87 -3.29 -11.67
C SER A 292 -6.42 -4.69 -12.10
N ASP A 293 -5.86 -4.79 -13.30
CA ASP A 293 -5.19 -5.99 -13.81
C ASP A 293 -3.70 -5.89 -13.46
N ALA A 294 -3.23 -6.78 -12.59
CA ALA A 294 -1.83 -6.80 -12.15
C ALA A 294 -0.98 -7.91 -12.82
N ARG A 295 -1.47 -8.54 -13.89
CA ARG A 295 -0.77 -9.67 -14.56
C ARG A 295 0.63 -9.28 -15.03
N ALA A 296 0.81 -8.07 -15.59
CA ALA A 296 2.13 -7.57 -16.01
C ALA A 296 3.11 -7.45 -14.82
N GLY A 297 2.60 -7.10 -13.64
CA GLY A 297 3.38 -7.09 -12.40
C GLY A 297 3.82 -8.48 -11.97
N TYR A 298 2.96 -9.48 -12.09
CA TYR A 298 3.27 -10.86 -11.68
C TYR A 298 4.39 -11.50 -12.48
N GLU A 299 4.52 -11.18 -13.75
CA GLU A 299 5.62 -11.68 -14.60
C GLU A 299 7.00 -11.26 -14.07
N ARG A 300 7.09 -10.10 -13.43
CA ARG A 300 8.34 -9.54 -12.90
C ARG A 300 8.52 -9.73 -11.40
N LEU A 301 7.44 -9.58 -10.64
CA LEU A 301 7.45 -9.54 -9.18
C LEU A 301 6.98 -10.86 -8.53
N GLY A 302 6.49 -11.81 -9.34
CA GLY A 302 5.84 -13.03 -8.86
C GLY A 302 4.39 -12.79 -8.45
N ARG A 303 3.64 -13.87 -8.26
CA ARG A 303 2.23 -13.84 -7.86
C ARG A 303 2.10 -13.70 -6.35
N PRO A 304 1.00 -13.08 -5.86
CA PRO A 304 0.65 -13.14 -4.44
C PRO A 304 0.54 -14.60 -3.97
N ALA A 305 1.06 -14.88 -2.78
CA ALA A 305 1.04 -16.23 -2.21
C ALA A 305 -0.22 -16.49 -1.37
N VAL A 306 -0.81 -15.45 -0.78
CA VAL A 306 -1.98 -15.54 0.09
C VAL A 306 -3.24 -15.33 -0.72
N THR A 307 -4.13 -16.35 -0.72
CA THR A 307 -5.41 -16.31 -1.44
C THR A 307 -6.46 -15.48 -0.69
N CYS A 308 -7.53 -15.07 -1.40
CA CYS A 308 -8.65 -14.38 -0.77
C CYS A 308 -9.31 -15.25 0.31
N GLU A 309 -9.49 -16.53 0.05
CA GLU A 309 -10.06 -17.48 1.01
C GLU A 309 -9.25 -17.51 2.33
N GLN A 310 -7.91 -17.53 2.22
CA GLN A 310 -7.03 -17.46 3.39
C GLN A 310 -7.19 -16.14 4.14
N MET A 311 -7.25 -15.00 3.44
CA MET A 311 -7.47 -13.70 4.06
C MET A 311 -8.80 -13.65 4.81
N ILE A 312 -9.90 -14.11 4.19
CA ILE A 312 -11.23 -14.15 4.82
C ILE A 312 -11.20 -15.04 6.07
N SER A 313 -10.62 -16.24 5.97
CA SER A 313 -10.51 -17.17 7.09
C SER A 313 -9.72 -16.57 8.27
N TRP A 314 -8.58 -15.96 8.00
CA TRP A 314 -7.75 -15.34 9.05
C TRP A 314 -8.43 -14.12 9.68
N ILE A 315 -9.06 -13.26 8.88
CA ILE A 315 -9.81 -12.10 9.36
C ILE A 315 -11.00 -12.54 10.21
N ALA A 316 -11.76 -13.55 9.77
CA ALA A 316 -12.87 -14.06 10.55
C ALA A 316 -12.42 -14.58 11.93
N GLN A 317 -11.34 -15.35 11.99
CA GLN A 317 -10.78 -15.84 13.25
C GLN A 317 -10.29 -14.69 14.14
N TRP A 318 -9.62 -13.69 13.55
CA TRP A 318 -9.13 -12.50 14.25
C TRP A 318 -10.29 -11.71 14.88
N LEU A 319 -11.33 -11.41 14.10
CA LEU A 319 -12.49 -10.65 14.56
C LEU A 319 -13.31 -11.41 15.61
N ARG A 320 -13.51 -12.73 15.47
CA ARG A 320 -14.23 -13.56 16.46
C ARG A 320 -13.56 -13.56 17.85
N ARG A 321 -12.25 -13.42 17.89
CA ARG A 321 -11.47 -13.34 19.14
C ARG A 321 -11.38 -11.93 19.72
N GLY A 322 -12.03 -10.94 19.11
CA GLY A 322 -11.92 -9.53 19.51
C GLY A 322 -10.56 -8.93 19.17
N GLY A 323 -9.88 -9.43 18.12
CA GLY A 323 -8.59 -8.93 17.67
C GLY A 323 -8.66 -7.43 17.36
N GLN A 324 -7.63 -6.69 17.79
CA GLN A 324 -7.56 -5.25 17.62
C GLN A 324 -7.56 -4.87 16.13
N THR A 325 -8.37 -3.86 15.76
CA THR A 325 -8.36 -3.23 14.43
C THR A 325 -7.86 -1.80 14.52
N LEU A 326 -7.49 -1.21 13.38
CA LEU A 326 -7.00 0.18 13.36
C LEU A 326 -8.13 1.21 13.52
N GLY A 327 -9.39 0.79 13.53
CA GLY A 327 -10.54 1.67 13.68
C GLY A 327 -10.69 2.73 12.57
N LYS A 328 -10.13 2.46 11.40
CA LYS A 328 -10.14 3.37 10.23
C LYS A 328 -10.82 2.67 9.07
N PRO A 329 -12.06 3.05 8.70
CA PRO A 329 -12.73 2.46 7.53
C PRO A 329 -11.97 2.80 6.24
N THR A 330 -12.06 1.91 5.26
CA THR A 330 -11.39 2.12 3.96
C THR A 330 -12.16 3.08 3.05
N HIS A 331 -13.45 3.25 3.31
CA HIS A 331 -14.40 3.94 2.43
C HIS A 331 -14.40 3.38 1.00
N PHE A 332 -14.25 2.05 0.86
CA PHE A 332 -14.14 1.39 -0.45
C PHE A 332 -15.39 1.55 -1.31
N GLN A 333 -16.55 1.77 -0.68
CA GLN A 333 -17.83 2.00 -1.37
C GLN A 333 -17.91 3.38 -2.05
N THR A 334 -16.97 4.30 -1.79
CA THR A 334 -16.95 5.64 -2.36
C THR A 334 -16.71 5.61 -3.86
N ARG A 335 -17.59 6.24 -4.63
CA ARG A 335 -17.51 6.35 -6.09
C ARG A 335 -17.24 7.78 -6.58
N ASP A 336 -17.47 8.78 -5.74
CA ASP A 336 -17.33 10.22 -6.03
C ASP A 336 -15.96 10.80 -5.61
N GLY A 337 -15.05 9.96 -5.12
CA GLY A 337 -13.69 10.34 -4.72
C GLY A 337 -13.60 11.15 -3.42
N LYS A 338 -14.66 11.20 -2.61
CA LYS A 338 -14.66 11.84 -1.29
C LYS A 338 -14.29 10.83 -0.21
N PHE A 339 -13.07 10.97 0.36
CA PHE A 339 -12.52 10.05 1.36
C PHE A 339 -12.33 10.73 2.72
#